data_0b60e0cac0c1556d3420e7a446e61c68
#
_entry.id   0b60e0cac0c1556d3420e7a446e61c68
#
_cell.length_a   1.000
_cell.length_b   1.000
_cell.length_c   1.000
_cell.angle_alpha   90.00
_cell.angle_beta   90.00
_cell.angle_gamma   90.00
#
_symmetry.space_group_name_H-M   'P 1'
#
loop_
_entity.id
_entity.type
_entity.pdbx_description
1 polymer ?
#
loop_
_entity_poly.entity_id
_entity_poly.type
_entity_poly.pdbx_seq_one_letter_code
_entity_poly.pdbx_strand_id
1 'polypeptide(L)'
;MISYPVRYYNIHNPPHLNVLKEEKSMVNEYEIKKEMCEIGRRVYNRGMVAANDGNFSVKLNDHEFLCTPTGVSKGFMTPEYICKVDENGNVLQANKGFRPSSEIKMHMRVYRERPDVQSVVHAHPLYATTFAIAGIPLTQPIMPEAVIALGCVPIAKYGTPSTMEIPDAIEPYLQHFDAVLLENHGALAYSDSLLSAYHKMESLEFYARLLWQSMQVGGPQELNDEQVQRLYELRRQMGLPGKHPANLCPNAKAGKPSCHSCGGNCGGSSAAAPEGTDADLVASITKKVMEQLGM
;
A
#
# COMPACT_ATOMS: atom_id res chain seq x y z
N MET A 1 -3.89 -25.91 -47.42
CA MET A 1 -3.51 -24.47 -47.46
C MET A 1 -4.80 -23.65 -47.47
N ILE A 2 -5.13 -23.09 -46.37
CA ILE A 2 -6.31 -22.21 -46.20
C ILE A 2 -5.76 -20.80 -46.07
N SER A 3 -5.98 -19.95 -47.08
CA SER A 3 -5.55 -18.58 -47.12
C SER A 3 -6.65 -17.70 -46.47
N TYR A 4 -6.29 -16.97 -45.44
CA TYR A 4 -7.14 -15.93 -44.87
C TYR A 4 -6.93 -14.60 -45.61
N PRO A 5 -7.98 -13.87 -46.01
CA PRO A 5 -7.82 -12.57 -46.65
C PRO A 5 -7.46 -11.48 -45.64
N VAL A 6 -6.31 -10.83 -45.88
CA VAL A 6 -5.92 -9.63 -45.17
C VAL A 6 -6.82 -8.48 -45.64
N ARG A 7 -7.67 -7.95 -44.78
CA ARG A 7 -8.42 -6.70 -45.05
C ARG A 7 -7.52 -5.51 -44.76
N TYR A 8 -7.11 -4.79 -45.80
CA TYR A 8 -6.51 -3.46 -45.69
C TYR A 8 -7.59 -2.46 -45.27
N TYR A 9 -7.45 -1.83 -44.12
CA TYR A 9 -8.23 -0.66 -43.75
C TYR A 9 -7.65 0.56 -44.44
N ASN A 10 -8.51 1.26 -45.23
CA ASN A 10 -8.20 2.45 -45.99
C ASN A 10 -8.04 3.66 -45.06
N ILE A 11 -6.85 4.29 -45.01
CA ILE A 11 -6.47 5.36 -44.08
C ILE A 11 -6.92 6.76 -44.53
N HIS A 12 -7.83 6.87 -45.48
CA HIS A 12 -8.29 8.17 -46.00
C HIS A 12 -9.81 8.31 -45.87
N ASN A 13 -10.31 8.41 -44.67
CA ASN A 13 -11.45 9.24 -44.25
C ASN A 13 -11.62 9.11 -42.73
N PRO A 14 -11.34 10.14 -41.91
CA PRO A 14 -11.73 10.08 -40.52
C PRO A 14 -13.26 10.18 -40.46
N PRO A 15 -13.97 9.15 -40.02
CA PRO A 15 -15.38 9.33 -39.68
C PRO A 15 -15.41 10.36 -38.55
N HIS A 16 -16.24 11.33 -38.72
CA HIS A 16 -16.63 12.38 -37.81
C HIS A 16 -16.29 12.06 -36.33
N LEU A 17 -15.41 12.89 -35.79
CA LEU A 17 -15.20 13.04 -34.35
C LEU A 17 -16.46 13.67 -33.76
N ASN A 18 -17.56 12.99 -33.89
CA ASN A 18 -18.79 13.25 -33.19
C ASN A 18 -18.95 12.13 -32.15
N VAL A 19 -18.55 12.50 -30.93
CA VAL A 19 -19.27 12.04 -29.73
C VAL A 19 -19.28 10.54 -29.57
N LEU A 20 -18.15 9.96 -29.33
CA LEU A 20 -18.06 9.08 -28.19
C LEU A 20 -17.63 9.96 -26.99
N LYS A 21 -18.51 10.86 -26.54
CA LYS A 21 -18.70 10.93 -25.11
C LYS A 21 -18.90 9.48 -24.75
N GLU A 22 -17.86 8.87 -24.21
CA GLU A 22 -18.00 7.69 -23.41
C GLU A 22 -19.16 8.02 -22.48
N GLU A 23 -20.32 7.44 -22.72
CA GLU A 23 -21.21 7.15 -21.63
C GLU A 23 -20.29 6.41 -20.66
N LYS A 24 -19.76 7.15 -19.70
CA LYS A 24 -19.21 6.56 -18.47
C LYS A 24 -20.31 5.62 -18.07
N SER A 25 -20.15 4.33 -18.36
CA SER A 25 -21.12 3.31 -18.01
C SER A 25 -21.40 3.63 -16.56
N MET A 26 -22.66 3.84 -16.20
CA MET A 26 -23.03 4.11 -14.81
C MET A 26 -22.57 2.88 -14.07
N VAL A 27 -21.38 2.98 -13.49
CA VAL A 27 -20.78 1.87 -12.77
C VAL A 27 -21.79 1.53 -11.70
N ASN A 28 -22.38 0.36 -11.79
CA ASN A 28 -23.42 -0.03 -10.88
C ASN A 28 -22.83 -0.01 -9.47
N GLU A 29 -23.20 0.98 -8.66
CA GLU A 29 -22.71 1.15 -7.29
C GLU A 29 -22.79 -0.14 -6.47
N TYR A 30 -23.82 -0.95 -6.74
CA TYR A 30 -23.99 -2.23 -6.09
C TYR A 30 -22.89 -3.24 -6.48
N GLU A 31 -22.42 -3.24 -7.72
CA GLU A 31 -21.31 -4.10 -8.14
C GLU A 31 -20.00 -3.67 -7.47
N ILE A 32 -19.74 -2.38 -7.32
CA ILE A 32 -18.60 -1.89 -6.55
C ILE A 32 -18.68 -2.35 -5.09
N LYS A 33 -19.85 -2.25 -4.47
CA LYS A 33 -20.07 -2.73 -3.09
C LYS A 33 -19.78 -4.23 -2.96
N LYS A 34 -20.17 -5.03 -3.95
CA LYS A 34 -19.84 -6.47 -4.00
C LYS A 34 -18.33 -6.70 -4.15
N GLU A 35 -17.66 -5.94 -5.01
CA GLU A 35 -16.20 -6.00 -5.14
C GLU A 35 -15.52 -5.65 -3.82
N MET A 36 -15.95 -4.59 -3.12
CA MET A 36 -15.42 -4.23 -1.80
C MET A 36 -15.58 -5.37 -0.79
N CYS A 37 -16.69 -6.08 -0.81
CA CYS A 37 -16.91 -7.25 0.05
C CYS A 37 -16.00 -8.41 -0.33
N GLU A 38 -15.77 -8.64 -1.62
CA GLU A 38 -14.85 -9.68 -2.11
C GLU A 38 -13.40 -9.37 -1.72
N ILE A 39 -12.95 -8.14 -1.92
CA ILE A 39 -11.62 -7.71 -1.48
C ILE A 39 -11.50 -7.84 0.05
N GLY A 40 -12.55 -7.50 0.79
CA GLY A 40 -12.60 -7.71 2.24
C GLY A 40 -12.34 -9.16 2.64
N ARG A 41 -12.99 -10.12 1.96
CA ARG A 41 -12.77 -11.56 2.19
C ARG A 41 -11.33 -11.97 1.87
N ARG A 42 -10.74 -11.48 0.78
CA ARG A 42 -9.35 -11.77 0.41
C ARG A 42 -8.37 -11.27 1.46
N VAL A 43 -8.51 -10.03 1.89
CA VAL A 43 -7.68 -9.41 2.93
C VAL A 43 -7.79 -10.17 4.25
N TYR A 44 -9.01 -10.55 4.66
CA TYR A 44 -9.26 -11.35 5.86
C TYR A 44 -8.64 -12.76 5.75
N ASN A 45 -8.88 -13.47 4.66
CA ASN A 45 -8.39 -14.83 4.46
C ASN A 45 -6.86 -14.91 4.37
N ARG A 46 -6.22 -13.82 3.93
CA ARG A 46 -4.74 -13.72 3.92
C ARG A 46 -4.13 -13.28 5.24
N GLY A 47 -4.96 -13.04 6.27
CA GLY A 47 -4.48 -12.58 7.57
C GLY A 47 -3.90 -11.18 7.58
N MET A 48 -4.35 -10.33 6.65
CA MET A 48 -3.91 -8.93 6.56
C MET A 48 -4.68 -8.00 7.50
N VAL A 49 -5.70 -8.51 8.19
CA VAL A 49 -6.49 -7.78 9.20
C VAL A 49 -6.86 -8.70 10.33
N ALA A 50 -6.93 -8.17 11.54
CA ALA A 50 -7.47 -8.82 12.71
C ALA A 50 -8.85 -8.23 13.06
N ALA A 51 -9.72 -9.02 13.68
CA ALA A 51 -11.03 -8.58 14.15
C ALA A 51 -11.79 -7.71 13.13
N ASN A 52 -11.92 -6.42 13.39
CA ASN A 52 -12.60 -5.42 12.55
C ASN A 52 -11.65 -4.38 11.93
N ASP A 53 -10.35 -4.62 11.98
CA ASP A 53 -9.31 -3.73 11.47
C ASP A 53 -9.36 -3.56 9.94
N GLY A 54 -8.62 -2.54 9.46
CA GLY A 54 -8.53 -2.20 8.06
C GLY A 54 -9.76 -1.49 7.52
N ASN A 55 -9.62 -0.82 6.41
CA ASN A 55 -10.72 -0.12 5.73
C ASN A 55 -10.37 0.14 4.25
N PHE A 56 -11.40 0.19 3.42
CA PHE A 56 -11.30 0.43 1.99
C PHE A 56 -12.25 1.53 1.58
N SER A 57 -11.88 2.25 0.53
CA SER A 57 -12.78 3.22 -0.11
C SER A 57 -12.62 3.21 -1.62
N VAL A 58 -13.69 3.60 -2.31
CA VAL A 58 -13.75 3.74 -3.76
C VAL A 58 -14.39 5.08 -4.11
N LYS A 59 -13.74 5.85 -4.95
CA LYS A 59 -14.25 7.10 -5.49
C LYS A 59 -15.24 6.81 -6.61
N LEU A 60 -16.49 7.24 -6.47
CA LEU A 60 -17.51 7.15 -7.50
C LEU A 60 -17.45 8.35 -8.47
N ASN A 61 -17.25 9.53 -7.90
CA ASN A 61 -17.04 10.79 -8.58
C ASN A 61 -16.34 11.77 -7.63
N ASP A 62 -16.20 13.04 -7.99
CA ASP A 62 -15.47 14.02 -7.18
C ASP A 62 -16.16 14.36 -5.84
N HIS A 63 -17.43 13.99 -5.65
CA HIS A 63 -18.25 14.33 -4.48
C HIS A 63 -18.80 13.10 -3.73
N GLU A 64 -18.63 11.90 -4.26
CA GLU A 64 -19.21 10.69 -3.66
C GLU A 64 -18.17 9.57 -3.59
N PHE A 65 -18.05 8.98 -2.41
CA PHE A 65 -17.09 7.91 -2.11
C PHE A 65 -17.79 6.80 -1.34
N LEU A 66 -17.56 5.55 -1.73
CA LEU A 66 -17.95 4.39 -0.93
C LEU A 66 -16.84 4.08 0.07
N CYS A 67 -17.21 3.66 1.27
CA CYS A 67 -16.25 3.24 2.28
C CYS A 67 -16.80 2.12 3.16
N THR A 68 -15.89 1.28 3.67
CA THR A 68 -16.23 0.22 4.60
C THR A 68 -16.69 0.79 5.94
N PRO A 69 -17.60 0.10 6.64
CA PRO A 69 -18.08 0.52 7.96
C PRO A 69 -17.04 0.29 9.05
N THR A 70 -17.12 1.08 10.12
CA THR A 70 -16.40 0.78 11.37
C THR A 70 -17.04 -0.38 12.12
N GLY A 71 -16.25 -1.10 12.91
CA GLY A 71 -16.73 -2.16 13.81
C GLY A 71 -17.17 -3.45 13.13
N VAL A 72 -16.91 -3.61 11.83
CA VAL A 72 -17.27 -4.81 11.05
C VAL A 72 -16.04 -5.50 10.51
N SER A 73 -15.93 -6.81 10.74
CA SER A 73 -14.86 -7.62 10.15
C SER A 73 -14.96 -7.62 8.63
N LYS A 74 -13.84 -7.37 7.98
CA LYS A 74 -13.76 -7.24 6.51
C LYS A 74 -14.10 -8.54 5.78
N GLY A 75 -13.91 -9.69 6.44
CA GLY A 75 -14.27 -11.00 5.89
C GLY A 75 -15.79 -11.29 5.83
N PHE A 76 -16.58 -10.52 6.55
CA PHE A 76 -18.03 -10.79 6.75
C PHE A 76 -18.93 -9.63 6.33
N MET A 77 -18.41 -8.69 5.54
CA MET A 77 -19.22 -7.59 5.01
C MET A 77 -20.21 -8.06 3.96
N THR A 78 -21.34 -7.37 3.89
CA THR A 78 -22.28 -7.42 2.78
C THR A 78 -22.43 -6.04 2.14
N PRO A 79 -22.91 -5.93 0.89
CA PRO A 79 -23.07 -4.65 0.21
C PRO A 79 -23.88 -3.61 0.99
N GLU A 80 -24.83 -4.07 1.81
CA GLU A 80 -25.69 -3.21 2.63
C GLU A 80 -24.94 -2.53 3.78
N TYR A 81 -23.74 -3.02 4.16
CA TYR A 81 -22.91 -2.44 5.21
C TYR A 81 -22.08 -1.25 4.73
N ILE A 82 -21.84 -1.20 3.40
CA ILE A 82 -20.99 -0.16 2.81
C ILE A 82 -21.68 1.19 2.88
N CYS A 83 -20.96 2.17 3.41
CA CYS A 83 -21.42 3.54 3.56
C CYS A 83 -21.01 4.39 2.35
N LYS A 84 -21.76 5.49 2.09
CA LYS A 84 -21.41 6.53 1.13
C LYS A 84 -21.13 7.82 1.89
N VAL A 85 -20.04 8.49 1.52
CA VAL A 85 -19.60 9.77 2.13
C VAL A 85 -19.30 10.80 1.04
N ASP A 86 -19.29 12.07 1.44
CA ASP A 86 -18.81 13.18 0.59
C ASP A 86 -17.27 13.33 0.63
N GLU A 87 -16.75 14.31 -0.09
CA GLU A 87 -15.31 14.64 -0.17
C GLU A 87 -14.69 15.09 1.17
N ASN A 88 -15.51 15.39 2.17
CA ASN A 88 -15.09 15.72 3.53
C ASN A 88 -15.22 14.56 4.50
N GLY A 89 -15.76 13.41 4.03
CA GLY A 89 -16.02 12.23 4.84
C GLY A 89 -17.33 12.29 5.63
N ASN A 90 -18.23 13.25 5.33
CA ASN A 90 -19.56 13.31 5.94
C ASN A 90 -20.46 12.24 5.29
N VAL A 91 -21.36 11.67 6.10
CA VAL A 91 -22.25 10.61 5.65
C VAL A 91 -23.30 11.15 4.71
N LEU A 92 -23.31 10.64 3.46
CA LEU A 92 -24.39 10.84 2.50
C LEU A 92 -25.44 9.72 2.60
N GLN A 93 -24.98 8.46 2.80
CA GLN A 93 -25.84 7.31 2.95
C GLN A 93 -25.19 6.23 3.81
N ALA A 94 -25.93 5.73 4.78
CA ALA A 94 -25.57 4.55 5.55
C ALA A 94 -26.85 3.84 6.04
N ASN A 95 -26.84 2.52 6.02
CA ASN A 95 -27.94 1.75 6.59
C ASN A 95 -27.93 1.83 8.13
N LYS A 96 -29.09 1.64 8.75
CA LYS A 96 -29.24 1.72 10.20
C LYS A 96 -28.25 0.79 10.91
N GLY A 97 -27.49 1.36 11.83
CA GLY A 97 -26.49 0.62 12.63
C GLY A 97 -25.09 0.66 12.07
N PHE A 98 -24.88 1.15 10.83
CA PHE A 98 -23.56 1.28 10.23
C PHE A 98 -23.10 2.75 10.18
N ARG A 99 -21.80 2.94 10.30
CA ARG A 99 -21.12 4.24 10.20
C ARG A 99 -19.83 4.05 9.42
N PRO A 100 -19.38 5.05 8.66
CA PRO A 100 -18.08 5.02 7.99
C PRO A 100 -16.94 4.71 8.95
N SER A 101 -15.87 4.12 8.43
CA SER A 101 -14.60 4.01 9.17
C SER A 101 -14.17 5.39 9.68
N SER A 102 -13.69 5.46 10.92
CA SER A 102 -13.16 6.69 11.51
C SER A 102 -11.86 7.16 10.83
N GLU A 103 -11.22 6.30 10.06
CA GLU A 103 -9.99 6.60 9.30
C GLU A 103 -10.26 7.11 7.88
N ILE A 104 -11.53 7.37 7.54
CA ILE A 104 -11.90 7.92 6.21
C ILE A 104 -11.15 9.22 5.89
N LYS A 105 -10.75 10.01 6.89
CA LYS A 105 -9.97 11.24 6.73
C LYS A 105 -8.63 10.99 6.02
N MET A 106 -7.98 9.87 6.31
CA MET A 106 -6.74 9.44 5.64
C MET A 106 -7.00 9.18 4.16
N HIS A 107 -8.10 8.50 3.82
CA HIS A 107 -8.48 8.25 2.43
C HIS A 107 -8.82 9.55 1.69
N MET A 108 -9.54 10.47 2.32
CA MET A 108 -9.88 11.76 1.71
C MET A 108 -8.62 12.59 1.43
N ARG A 109 -7.58 12.51 2.27
CA ARG A 109 -6.29 13.14 1.97
C ARG A 109 -5.67 12.54 0.70
N VAL A 110 -5.69 11.22 0.55
CA VAL A 110 -5.17 10.58 -0.66
C VAL A 110 -5.91 11.07 -1.91
N TYR A 111 -7.25 11.06 -1.90
CA TYR A 111 -8.04 11.50 -3.07
C TYR A 111 -7.83 12.98 -3.41
N ARG A 112 -7.62 13.83 -2.41
CA ARG A 112 -7.35 15.26 -2.60
C ARG A 112 -6.01 15.49 -3.26
N GLU A 113 -4.98 14.80 -2.81
CA GLU A 113 -3.61 14.97 -3.30
C GLU A 113 -3.33 14.17 -4.59
N ARG A 114 -4.14 13.17 -4.87
CA ARG A 114 -3.97 12.21 -5.98
C ARG A 114 -5.27 12.07 -6.78
N PRO A 115 -5.57 13.00 -7.70
CA PRO A 115 -6.76 12.93 -8.55
C PRO A 115 -6.82 11.69 -9.46
N ASP A 116 -5.67 11.07 -9.73
CA ASP A 116 -5.52 9.84 -10.49
C ASP A 116 -5.94 8.58 -9.71
N VAL A 117 -6.12 8.67 -8.39
CA VAL A 117 -6.50 7.54 -7.54
C VAL A 117 -8.02 7.39 -7.51
N GLN A 118 -8.48 6.15 -7.71
CA GLN A 118 -9.91 5.77 -7.59
C GLN A 118 -10.19 4.90 -6.37
N SER A 119 -9.16 4.30 -5.75
CA SER A 119 -9.36 3.44 -4.58
C SER A 119 -8.18 3.47 -3.62
N VAL A 120 -8.51 3.34 -2.33
CA VAL A 120 -7.56 3.27 -1.22
C VAL A 120 -7.86 2.04 -0.38
N VAL A 121 -6.81 1.29 -0.05
CA VAL A 121 -6.83 0.09 0.80
C VAL A 121 -5.89 0.31 1.97
N HIS A 122 -6.43 0.27 3.19
CA HIS A 122 -5.67 0.24 4.43
C HIS A 122 -5.86 -1.10 5.12
N ALA A 123 -4.77 -1.70 5.56
CA ALA A 123 -4.74 -2.98 6.26
C ALA A 123 -3.55 -3.04 7.23
N HIS A 124 -3.53 -4.08 8.06
CA HIS A 124 -2.42 -4.39 8.98
C HIS A 124 -1.74 -5.72 8.58
N PRO A 125 -1.21 -5.83 7.33
CA PRO A 125 -0.59 -7.06 6.87
C PRO A 125 0.62 -7.39 7.75
N LEU A 126 0.74 -8.65 8.18
CA LEU A 126 1.58 -9.04 9.31
C LEU A 126 3.05 -8.63 9.13
N TYR A 127 3.64 -8.96 8.00
CA TYR A 127 5.07 -8.69 7.77
C TYR A 127 5.33 -7.21 7.50
N ALA A 128 4.50 -6.56 6.69
CA ALA A 128 4.64 -5.13 6.45
C ALA A 128 4.43 -4.31 7.74
N THR A 129 3.47 -4.71 8.57
CA THR A 129 3.25 -4.08 9.89
C THR A 129 4.40 -4.34 10.85
N THR A 130 5.07 -5.51 10.77
CA THR A 130 6.30 -5.77 11.54
C THR A 130 7.38 -4.74 11.20
N PHE A 131 7.61 -4.45 9.92
CA PHE A 131 8.54 -3.40 9.49
C PHE A 131 8.10 -2.01 9.94
N ALA A 132 6.79 -1.72 9.86
CA ALA A 132 6.23 -0.46 10.35
C ALA A 132 6.43 -0.26 11.87
N ILE A 133 6.27 -1.31 12.67
CA ILE A 133 6.54 -1.30 14.12
C ILE A 133 8.03 -1.13 14.40
N ALA A 134 8.89 -1.76 13.61
CA ALA A 134 10.34 -1.62 13.74
C ALA A 134 10.87 -0.28 13.24
N GLY A 135 10.04 0.58 12.63
CA GLY A 135 10.46 1.86 12.04
C GLY A 135 11.33 1.71 10.79
N ILE A 136 11.23 0.57 10.09
CA ILE A 136 12.09 0.23 8.96
C ILE A 136 11.30 0.34 7.64
N PRO A 137 11.65 1.25 6.73
CA PRO A 137 11.04 1.31 5.41
C PRO A 137 11.47 0.13 4.54
N LEU A 138 10.67 -0.21 3.54
CA LEU A 138 10.98 -1.28 2.58
C LEU A 138 11.65 -0.68 1.34
N THR A 139 12.97 -0.66 1.32
CA THR A 139 13.76 0.03 0.27
C THR A 139 14.68 -0.90 -0.54
N GLN A 140 14.85 -2.15 -0.12
CA GLN A 140 15.80 -3.08 -0.72
C GLN A 140 15.25 -3.71 -2.00
N PRO A 141 15.93 -3.61 -3.14
CA PRO A 141 15.49 -4.18 -4.41
C PRO A 141 15.80 -5.68 -4.46
N ILE A 142 14.98 -6.50 -3.82
CA ILE A 142 15.27 -7.95 -3.65
C ILE A 142 14.56 -8.84 -4.68
N MET A 143 13.58 -8.30 -5.42
CA MET A 143 12.87 -9.08 -6.44
C MET A 143 12.27 -8.17 -7.52
N PRO A 144 12.22 -8.63 -8.77
CA PRO A 144 11.73 -7.82 -9.90
C PRO A 144 10.30 -7.30 -9.72
N GLU A 145 9.39 -8.14 -9.25
CA GLU A 145 7.97 -7.78 -9.08
C GLU A 145 7.79 -6.65 -8.07
N ALA A 146 8.51 -6.68 -6.94
CA ALA A 146 8.44 -5.60 -5.96
C ALA A 146 9.00 -4.29 -6.52
N VAL A 147 10.11 -4.35 -7.26
CA VAL A 147 10.72 -3.19 -7.92
C VAL A 147 9.77 -2.60 -8.97
N ILE A 148 9.13 -3.44 -9.80
CA ILE A 148 8.19 -3.00 -10.84
C ILE A 148 6.89 -2.45 -10.22
N ALA A 149 6.30 -3.14 -9.26
CA ALA A 149 4.99 -2.78 -8.71
C ALA A 149 5.05 -1.57 -7.76
N LEU A 150 6.05 -1.55 -6.88
CA LEU A 150 6.12 -0.62 -5.76
C LEU A 150 7.35 0.30 -5.82
N GLY A 151 8.48 -0.19 -6.35
CA GLY A 151 9.78 0.44 -6.22
C GLY A 151 10.30 0.32 -4.79
N CYS A 152 10.05 1.32 -3.97
CA CYS A 152 10.24 1.25 -2.52
C CYS A 152 9.00 1.76 -1.78
N VAL A 153 8.89 1.41 -0.49
CA VAL A 153 7.76 1.82 0.35
C VAL A 153 8.30 2.59 1.55
N PRO A 154 8.04 3.90 1.64
CA PRO A 154 8.46 4.74 2.75
C PRO A 154 7.64 4.43 4.00
N ILE A 155 8.07 4.97 5.13
CA ILE A 155 7.34 4.93 6.39
C ILE A 155 6.93 6.34 6.80
N ALA A 156 5.63 6.55 6.98
CA ALA A 156 5.09 7.78 7.56
C ALA A 156 5.16 7.68 9.09
N LYS A 157 5.46 8.78 9.75
CA LYS A 157 5.56 8.83 11.21
C LYS A 157 4.24 8.49 11.87
N TYR A 158 4.32 8.00 13.10
CA TYR A 158 3.15 7.70 13.90
C TYR A 158 2.18 8.89 13.97
N GLY A 159 0.92 8.58 13.83
CA GLY A 159 -0.21 9.47 14.07
C GLY A 159 -1.32 8.72 14.79
N THR A 160 -2.02 9.41 15.68
CA THR A 160 -3.15 8.83 16.42
C THR A 160 -4.31 8.52 15.46
N PRO A 161 -4.80 7.27 15.41
CA PRO A 161 -5.92 6.90 14.54
C PRO A 161 -7.15 7.78 14.75
N SER A 162 -7.91 8.01 13.68
CA SER A 162 -9.13 8.84 13.64
C SER A 162 -8.90 10.34 13.80
N THR A 163 -7.65 10.81 13.96
CA THR A 163 -7.29 12.24 14.01
C THR A 163 -6.80 12.72 12.63
N MET A 164 -6.31 13.95 12.54
CA MET A 164 -5.65 14.48 11.34
C MET A 164 -4.15 14.16 11.29
N GLU A 165 -3.58 13.59 12.35
CA GLU A 165 -2.15 13.29 12.41
C GLU A 165 -1.71 12.30 11.34
N ILE A 166 -2.49 11.23 11.09
CA ILE A 166 -2.17 10.27 10.01
C ILE A 166 -2.31 10.92 8.62
N PRO A 167 -3.42 11.61 8.26
CA PRO A 167 -3.50 12.38 7.02
C PRO A 167 -2.30 13.31 6.78
N ASP A 168 -1.87 14.04 7.80
CA ASP A 168 -0.74 14.97 7.67
C ASP A 168 0.60 14.23 7.56
N ALA A 169 0.76 13.11 8.26
CA ALA A 169 1.98 12.30 8.20
C ALA A 169 2.21 11.62 6.84
N ILE A 170 1.13 11.23 6.13
CA ILE A 170 1.26 10.59 4.82
C ILE A 170 1.43 11.58 3.66
N GLU A 171 0.96 12.82 3.80
CA GLU A 171 0.92 13.82 2.73
C GLU A 171 2.25 13.98 1.97
N PRO A 172 3.43 14.06 2.62
CA PRO A 172 4.72 14.23 1.93
C PRO A 172 5.05 13.09 0.94
N TYR A 173 4.44 11.93 1.11
CA TYR A 173 4.72 10.74 0.29
C TYR A 173 3.78 10.59 -0.90
N LEU A 174 2.59 11.18 -0.85
CA LEU A 174 1.50 10.91 -1.79
C LEU A 174 1.86 11.25 -3.25
N GLN A 175 2.68 12.28 -3.47
CA GLN A 175 3.05 12.70 -4.83
C GLN A 175 4.02 11.73 -5.54
N HIS A 176 4.66 10.82 -4.81
CA HIS A 176 5.75 10.01 -5.32
C HIS A 176 5.54 8.50 -5.19
N PHE A 177 4.70 8.07 -4.26
CA PHE A 177 4.50 6.66 -3.91
C PHE A 177 3.05 6.26 -4.07
N ASP A 178 2.80 4.98 -4.29
CA ASP A 178 1.46 4.37 -4.32
C ASP A 178 1.21 3.44 -3.13
N ALA A 179 2.18 3.33 -2.23
CA ALA A 179 2.06 2.64 -0.96
C ALA A 179 2.94 3.29 0.10
N VAL A 180 2.50 3.27 1.36
CA VAL A 180 3.19 3.87 2.51
C VAL A 180 2.98 2.96 3.72
N LEU A 181 4.05 2.68 4.48
CA LEU A 181 3.93 2.10 5.82
C LEU A 181 3.53 3.20 6.80
N LEU A 182 2.70 2.84 7.77
CA LEU A 182 2.27 3.72 8.86
C LEU A 182 2.95 3.22 10.15
N GLU A 183 3.85 4.03 10.71
CA GLU A 183 4.64 3.68 11.90
C GLU A 183 3.75 3.20 13.04
N ASN A 184 4.05 2.03 13.63
CA ASN A 184 3.30 1.36 14.70
C ASN A 184 1.82 1.08 14.37
N HIS A 185 1.41 1.06 13.09
CA HIS A 185 0.01 0.93 12.73
C HIS A 185 -0.22 -0.13 11.64
N GLY A 186 0.26 0.09 10.43
CA GLY A 186 -0.01 -0.82 9.32
C GLY A 186 0.50 -0.29 7.99
N ALA A 187 -0.27 -0.49 6.93
CA ALA A 187 0.07 -0.07 5.57
C ALA A 187 -1.12 0.55 4.84
N LEU A 188 -0.82 1.46 3.93
CA LEU A 188 -1.76 2.11 3.03
C LEU A 188 -1.30 1.88 1.58
N ALA A 189 -2.21 1.47 0.70
CA ALA A 189 -1.97 1.36 -0.73
C ALA A 189 -3.15 1.96 -1.51
N TYR A 190 -2.86 2.57 -2.65
CA TYR A 190 -3.88 3.24 -3.47
C TYR A 190 -3.56 3.14 -4.95
N SER A 191 -4.60 3.17 -5.79
CA SER A 191 -4.48 3.02 -7.24
C SER A 191 -5.73 3.53 -7.97
N ASP A 192 -5.71 3.35 -9.30
CA ASP A 192 -6.79 3.67 -10.25
C ASP A 192 -8.00 2.71 -10.18
N SER A 193 -7.91 1.61 -9.43
CA SER A 193 -9.02 0.69 -9.18
C SER A 193 -8.85 -0.03 -7.84
N LEU A 194 -9.95 -0.58 -7.30
CA LEU A 194 -9.92 -1.29 -6.03
C LEU A 194 -9.06 -2.56 -6.11
N LEU A 195 -9.19 -3.32 -7.19
CA LEU A 195 -8.39 -4.52 -7.39
C LEU A 195 -6.88 -4.17 -7.49
N SER A 196 -6.52 -3.10 -8.21
CA SER A 196 -5.14 -2.66 -8.34
C SER A 196 -4.56 -2.17 -7.00
N ALA A 197 -5.33 -1.42 -6.21
CA ALA A 197 -4.92 -1.00 -4.86
C ALA A 197 -4.72 -2.21 -3.92
N TYR A 198 -5.62 -3.20 -3.99
CA TYR A 198 -5.47 -4.47 -3.26
C TYR A 198 -4.22 -5.23 -3.71
N HIS A 199 -3.96 -5.36 -5.00
CA HIS A 199 -2.76 -6.04 -5.50
C HIS A 199 -1.48 -5.36 -5.02
N LYS A 200 -1.44 -4.03 -4.93
CA LYS A 200 -0.30 -3.32 -4.33
C LYS A 200 -0.13 -3.66 -2.85
N MET A 201 -1.21 -3.73 -2.09
CA MET A 201 -1.19 -4.16 -0.68
C MET A 201 -0.70 -5.61 -0.54
N GLU A 202 -1.15 -6.50 -1.41
CA GLU A 202 -0.74 -7.91 -1.44
C GLU A 202 0.75 -8.05 -1.81
N SER A 203 1.21 -7.30 -2.82
CA SER A 203 2.63 -7.27 -3.22
C SER A 203 3.52 -6.70 -2.12
N LEU A 204 3.05 -5.68 -1.40
CA LEU A 204 3.74 -5.08 -0.27
C LEU A 204 3.95 -6.10 0.86
N GLU A 205 2.90 -6.82 1.25
CA GLU A 205 2.99 -7.86 2.27
C GLU A 205 3.92 -9.00 1.83
N PHE A 206 3.82 -9.44 0.58
CA PHE A 206 4.66 -10.50 0.06
C PHE A 206 6.13 -10.09 0.01
N TYR A 207 6.41 -8.87 -0.42
CA TYR A 207 7.77 -8.30 -0.40
C TYR A 207 8.32 -8.22 1.02
N ALA A 208 7.57 -7.66 1.96
CA ALA A 208 7.97 -7.59 3.37
C ALA A 208 8.27 -8.97 3.96
N ARG A 209 7.41 -9.95 3.66
CA ARG A 209 7.60 -11.34 4.08
C ARG A 209 8.89 -11.93 3.54
N LEU A 210 9.15 -11.79 2.25
CA LEU A 210 10.38 -12.32 1.63
C LEU A 210 11.61 -11.63 2.20
N LEU A 211 11.58 -10.33 2.38
CA LEU A 211 12.68 -9.59 2.99
C LEU A 211 12.96 -10.11 4.41
N TRP A 212 11.94 -10.22 5.24
CA TRP A 212 12.09 -10.74 6.61
C TRP A 212 12.62 -12.18 6.61
N GLN A 213 12.10 -13.07 5.75
CA GLN A 213 12.54 -14.45 5.67
C GLN A 213 13.98 -14.57 5.15
N SER A 214 14.38 -13.73 4.19
CA SER A 214 15.75 -13.74 3.67
C SER A 214 16.78 -13.38 4.74
N MET A 215 16.44 -12.50 5.67
CA MET A 215 17.30 -12.15 6.81
C MET A 215 17.62 -13.38 7.69
N GLN A 216 16.73 -14.38 7.76
CA GLN A 216 16.95 -15.59 8.54
C GLN A 216 17.91 -16.58 7.88
N VAL A 217 18.21 -16.42 6.61
CA VAL A 217 19.08 -17.31 5.82
C VAL A 217 20.36 -16.60 5.32
N GLY A 218 20.77 -15.53 5.99
CA GLY A 218 22.01 -14.81 5.71
C GLY A 218 21.83 -13.46 5.03
N GLY A 219 20.61 -12.98 4.89
CA GLY A 219 20.27 -11.69 4.29
C GLY A 219 19.98 -11.78 2.78
N PRO A 220 19.30 -10.77 2.22
CA PRO A 220 18.97 -10.74 0.80
C PRO A 220 20.22 -10.37 -0.04
N GLN A 221 20.30 -10.93 -1.22
CA GLN A 221 21.15 -10.41 -2.30
C GLN A 221 20.34 -9.40 -3.11
N GLU A 222 20.71 -8.14 -2.99
CA GLU A 222 20.02 -7.06 -3.70
C GLU A 222 20.36 -7.05 -5.19
N LEU A 223 19.41 -6.67 -6.02
CA LEU A 223 19.64 -6.36 -7.41
C LEU A 223 20.56 -5.13 -7.50
N ASN A 224 21.51 -5.16 -8.42
CA ASN A 224 22.40 -4.02 -8.64
C ASN A 224 21.67 -2.89 -9.41
N ASP A 225 22.29 -1.70 -9.45
CA ASP A 225 21.69 -0.51 -10.05
C ASP A 225 21.30 -0.71 -11.52
N GLU A 226 22.14 -1.41 -12.30
CA GLU A 226 21.85 -1.69 -13.71
C GLU A 226 20.60 -2.58 -13.86
N GLN A 227 20.46 -3.61 -13.02
CA GLN A 227 19.30 -4.49 -13.01
C GLN A 227 18.03 -3.70 -12.61
N VAL A 228 18.12 -2.84 -11.59
CA VAL A 228 17.01 -1.99 -11.15
C VAL A 228 16.59 -1.01 -12.25
N GLN A 229 17.53 -0.36 -12.94
CA GLN A 229 17.20 0.55 -14.04
C GLN A 229 16.53 -0.16 -15.21
N ARG A 230 16.92 -1.39 -15.53
CA ARG A 230 16.21 -2.21 -16.54
C ARG A 230 14.77 -2.51 -16.14
N LEU A 231 14.51 -2.76 -14.86
CA LEU A 231 13.14 -2.99 -14.36
C LEU A 231 12.28 -1.72 -14.41
N TYR A 232 12.87 -0.56 -14.14
CA TYR A 232 12.20 0.72 -14.31
C TYR A 232 11.83 1.01 -15.76
N GLU A 233 12.75 0.68 -16.69
CA GLU A 233 12.47 0.78 -18.11
C GLU A 233 11.35 -0.18 -18.53
N LEU A 234 11.39 -1.43 -18.07
CA LEU A 234 10.35 -2.42 -18.32
C LEU A 234 8.99 -1.93 -17.82
N ARG A 235 8.92 -1.36 -16.60
CA ARG A 235 7.69 -0.77 -16.05
C ARG A 235 7.13 0.31 -16.98
N ARG A 236 7.98 1.20 -17.50
CA ARG A 236 7.57 2.25 -18.44
C ARG A 236 7.00 1.67 -19.73
N GLN A 237 7.66 0.65 -20.30
CA GLN A 237 7.20 -0.05 -21.50
C GLN A 237 5.86 -0.78 -21.29
N MET A 238 5.63 -1.32 -20.11
CA MET A 238 4.35 -1.95 -19.74
C MET A 238 3.21 -0.94 -19.55
N GLY A 239 3.50 0.37 -19.47
CA GLY A 239 2.49 1.40 -19.27
C GLY A 239 1.73 1.27 -17.94
N LEU A 240 2.36 0.75 -16.89
CA LEU A 240 1.71 0.53 -15.61
C LEU A 240 1.31 1.86 -14.96
N PRO A 241 0.04 1.99 -14.49
CA PRO A 241 -0.45 3.23 -13.91
C PRO A 241 0.18 3.54 -12.54
N GLY A 242 -0.07 4.77 -12.09
CA GLY A 242 0.31 5.24 -10.76
C GLY A 242 1.72 5.84 -10.69
N LYS A 243 2.09 6.28 -9.49
CA LYS A 243 3.41 6.83 -9.20
C LYS A 243 4.40 5.72 -8.90
N HIS A 244 5.65 6.01 -9.19
CA HIS A 244 6.74 5.08 -8.89
C HIS A 244 7.99 5.86 -8.50
N PRO A 245 8.59 5.55 -7.35
CA PRO A 245 9.68 6.36 -6.81
C PRO A 245 11.04 6.11 -7.47
N ALA A 246 11.10 5.62 -8.68
CA ALA A 246 12.28 5.13 -9.41
C ALA A 246 13.63 5.78 -9.07
N ASN A 247 13.63 7.11 -8.87
CA ASN A 247 14.87 7.87 -8.59
C ASN A 247 14.91 8.43 -7.16
N LEU A 248 13.92 8.15 -6.32
CA LEU A 248 13.78 8.71 -4.97
C LEU A 248 14.25 7.76 -3.88
N CYS A 249 14.38 6.47 -4.19
CA CYS A 249 14.91 5.46 -3.30
C CYS A 249 16.24 4.98 -3.86
N PRO A 250 17.37 5.58 -3.48
CA PRO A 250 18.68 5.06 -3.83
C PRO A 250 18.82 3.66 -3.22
N ASN A 251 19.44 2.76 -3.98
CA ASN A 251 19.83 1.45 -3.47
C ASN A 251 20.52 1.60 -2.13
N ALA A 252 20.07 0.84 -1.13
CA ALA A 252 20.59 0.90 0.24
C ALA A 252 22.04 0.37 0.38
N LYS A 253 22.89 0.49 -0.64
CA LYS A 253 24.29 0.03 -0.66
C LYS A 253 25.18 0.63 0.42
N ALA A 254 24.69 1.52 1.25
CA ALA A 254 25.50 2.17 2.27
C ALA A 254 25.01 1.97 3.70
N GLY A 255 24.17 0.98 3.99
CA GLY A 255 23.75 0.70 5.38
C GLY A 255 23.05 1.87 6.09
N LYS A 256 22.57 2.87 5.33
CA LYS A 256 21.78 3.99 5.85
C LYS A 256 20.56 4.17 4.97
N PRO A 257 19.34 4.08 5.50
CA PRO A 257 18.14 4.47 4.79
C PRO A 257 18.17 5.99 4.60
N SER A 258 18.69 6.46 3.47
CA SER A 258 18.66 7.88 3.13
C SER A 258 17.62 8.12 2.05
N CYS A 259 16.39 8.33 2.45
CA CYS A 259 15.41 9.01 1.64
C CYS A 259 15.75 10.52 1.62
N HIS A 260 16.63 10.96 0.72
CA HIS A 260 17.11 12.34 0.70
C HIS A 260 16.10 13.37 0.19
N SER A 261 14.99 12.94 -0.38
CA SER A 261 13.95 13.83 -0.90
C SER A 261 12.72 13.97 0.00
N CYS A 262 12.59 13.13 1.03
CA CYS A 262 11.57 13.34 2.04
C CYS A 262 12.17 14.30 3.06
N GLY A 263 11.84 15.59 3.02
CA GLY A 263 12.35 16.62 3.93
C GLY A 263 12.08 16.40 5.43
N GLY A 264 11.94 15.15 5.84
CA GLY A 264 11.85 14.65 7.20
C GLY A 264 13.12 13.89 7.55
N ASN A 265 13.81 14.39 8.56
CA ASN A 265 14.99 13.83 9.18
C ASN A 265 14.72 12.37 9.61
N CYS A 266 15.04 11.39 8.73
CA CYS A 266 15.17 9.98 9.14
C CYS A 266 16.44 9.81 9.97
N GLY A 267 16.54 10.59 11.04
CA GLY A 267 17.56 10.47 12.07
C GLY A 267 17.24 9.24 12.91
N GLY A 268 17.62 8.08 12.41
CA GLY A 268 17.93 6.99 13.31
C GLY A 268 19.08 7.48 14.18
N SER A 269 18.83 7.78 15.45
CA SER A 269 19.90 7.83 16.43
C SER A 269 20.59 6.47 16.38
N SER A 270 21.79 6.44 15.84
CA SER A 270 22.71 5.34 16.06
C SER A 270 23.00 5.33 17.55
N ALA A 271 22.19 4.63 18.32
CA ALA A 271 22.69 4.07 19.56
C ALA A 271 23.83 3.15 19.10
N ALA A 272 25.07 3.54 19.43
CA ALA A 272 26.21 2.70 19.27
C ALA A 272 25.86 1.34 19.88
N ALA A 273 25.95 0.29 19.08
CA ALA A 273 25.88 -1.06 19.62
C ALA A 273 26.98 -1.17 20.69
N PRO A 274 26.68 -1.67 21.88
CA PRO A 274 27.73 -1.92 22.85
C PRO A 274 28.69 -2.91 22.21
N GLU A 275 29.98 -2.57 22.22
CA GLU A 275 31.07 -3.49 21.90
C GLU A 275 31.11 -4.59 22.96
N GLY A 276 30.37 -5.63 22.75
CA GLY A 276 30.41 -6.88 23.49
C GLY A 276 30.11 -8.01 22.50
N THR A 277 30.93 -9.05 22.51
CA THR A 277 30.72 -10.20 21.64
C THR A 277 29.37 -10.82 21.94
N ASP A 278 28.66 -11.39 20.95
CA ASP A 278 27.39 -12.08 21.13
C ASP A 278 27.45 -13.15 22.23
N ALA A 279 28.63 -13.72 22.50
CA ALA A 279 28.89 -14.68 23.58
C ALA A 279 28.70 -14.07 24.98
N ASP A 280 29.09 -12.80 25.18
CA ASP A 280 28.95 -12.14 26.49
C ASP A 280 27.50 -11.76 26.77
N LEU A 281 26.75 -11.39 25.73
CA LEU A 281 25.30 -11.11 25.81
C LEU A 281 24.52 -12.39 26.14
N VAL A 282 24.82 -13.50 25.47
CA VAL A 282 24.21 -14.80 25.71
C VAL A 282 24.52 -15.28 27.11
N ALA A 283 25.76 -15.18 27.59
CA ALA A 283 26.16 -15.54 28.95
C ALA A 283 25.42 -14.71 30.02
N SER A 284 25.26 -13.39 29.78
CA SER A 284 24.54 -12.49 30.67
C SER A 284 23.04 -12.84 30.78
N ILE A 285 22.39 -13.13 29.63
CA ILE A 285 20.98 -13.50 29.56
C ILE A 285 20.79 -14.86 30.24
N THR A 286 21.64 -15.85 29.95
CA THR A 286 21.57 -17.20 30.54
C THR A 286 21.70 -17.12 32.06
N LYS A 287 22.64 -16.34 32.59
CA LYS A 287 22.80 -16.12 34.00
C LYS A 287 21.56 -15.54 34.68
N LYS A 288 20.97 -14.49 34.07
CA LYS A 288 19.72 -13.87 34.59
C LYS A 288 18.53 -14.87 34.62
N VAL A 289 18.41 -15.65 33.55
CA VAL A 289 17.33 -16.67 33.48
C VAL A 289 17.52 -17.76 34.57
N MET A 290 18.74 -18.22 34.75
CA MET A 290 19.04 -19.23 35.81
C MET A 290 18.81 -18.67 37.21
N GLU A 291 19.20 -17.44 37.49
CA GLU A 291 18.91 -16.75 38.75
C GLU A 291 17.39 -16.62 39.01
N GLN A 292 16.59 -16.37 37.97
CA GLN A 292 15.12 -16.30 38.10
C GLN A 292 14.46 -17.67 38.30
N LEU A 293 15.08 -18.74 37.81
CA LEU A 293 14.59 -20.11 37.96
C LEU A 293 15.10 -20.80 39.23
N GLY A 294 15.95 -20.12 40.05
CA GLY A 294 16.47 -20.66 41.30
C GLY A 294 17.47 -21.81 41.10
N MET A 295 18.18 -21.81 39.96
CA MET A 295 19.18 -22.82 39.60
C MET A 295 20.60 -22.25 39.73
#